data_217048c636e3f5e70f4833f4b0d8fe0c
#
_entry.id   217048c636e3f5e70f4833f4b0d8fe0c
#
_cell.length_a   1.000
_cell.length_b   1.000
_cell.length_c   1.000
_cell.angle_alpha   90.00
_cell.angle_beta   90.00
_cell.angle_gamma   90.00
#
_symmetry.space_group_name_H-M   'P 1'
#
loop_
_entity.id
_entity.type
_entity.pdbx_description
1 polymer ?
#
loop_
_entity_poly.entity_id
_entity_poly.type
_entity_poly.pdbx_seq_one_letter_code
_entity_poly.pdbx_strand_id
1 'polypeptide(L)'
;GNGKSLLIDEETSTEEIGYIYVDTGAMYRSVALYAMRHHLFLEDGSVDTDNLEKEMPNIHISFKLNPDTQTPDCYLNGELVEKEIRTLEVSNHVSPIAAIPFVRKALVAQQQKMGEAKGIVMDGRDIGTTVFPHAELKVFVTASSQVRAQRRYDELKAKGMAADFDAILKNVEERDYIDTHREVSPLKKADDALILDNSNMTIPQQKEWLMQHYQTAITQK
;
A
#
# COMPACT_ATOMS: atom_id res chain seq x y z
N GLY A 1 -3.19 6.19 -6.56
CA GLY A 1 -4.36 6.62 -5.89
C GLY A 1 -4.20 6.38 -4.43
N ASN A 2 -4.15 7.43 -3.66
CA ASN A 2 -4.29 7.30 -2.23
C ASN A 2 -5.77 7.19 -1.88
N GLY A 3 -6.44 6.19 -2.42
CA GLY A 3 -7.43 5.55 -1.64
C GLY A 3 -6.64 4.79 -0.58
N LYS A 4 -6.17 5.47 0.48
CA LYS A 4 -5.89 4.76 1.70
C LYS A 4 -7.16 3.98 1.95
N SER A 5 -7.04 2.69 1.84
CA SER A 5 -7.97 1.79 2.46
C SER A 5 -7.80 2.03 3.96
N LEU A 6 -8.44 3.07 4.46
CA LEU A 6 -8.59 3.36 5.88
C LEU A 6 -9.59 2.39 6.47
N LEU A 7 -9.39 1.11 6.22
CA LEU A 7 -10.40 0.13 6.51
C LEU A 7 -10.17 -0.56 7.81
N ILE A 8 -8.95 -0.94 8.01
CA ILE A 8 -8.40 -1.21 9.32
C ILE A 8 -7.23 -0.25 9.32
N ASP A 9 -7.36 0.88 9.99
CA ASP A 9 -6.22 1.73 10.24
C ASP A 9 -5.25 0.97 11.16
N GLU A 10 -4.05 1.47 11.21
CA GLU A 10 -3.00 0.88 12.02
C GLU A 10 -3.45 0.73 13.48
N GLU A 11 -4.22 1.69 14.00
CA GLU A 11 -4.79 1.70 15.34
C GLU A 11 -5.74 0.52 15.55
N THR A 12 -6.72 0.32 14.67
CA THR A 12 -7.67 -0.78 14.78
C THR A 12 -6.99 -2.15 14.69
N SER A 13 -6.02 -2.33 13.79
CA SER A 13 -5.35 -3.61 13.62
C SER A 13 -4.42 -3.95 14.79
N THR A 14 -3.75 -2.97 15.36
CA THR A 14 -2.81 -3.19 16.47
C THR A 14 -3.48 -3.17 17.83
N GLU A 15 -4.36 -2.22 18.12
CA GLU A 15 -4.99 -2.06 19.43
C GLU A 15 -6.20 -2.98 19.64
N GLU A 16 -7.06 -3.13 18.64
CA GLU A 16 -8.32 -3.88 18.82
C GLU A 16 -8.21 -5.34 18.42
N ILE A 17 -7.43 -5.67 17.38
CA ILE A 17 -7.31 -7.03 16.86
C ILE A 17 -5.98 -7.68 17.29
N GLY A 18 -4.98 -6.89 17.64
CA GLY A 18 -3.64 -7.36 17.99
C GLY A 18 -2.85 -7.92 16.80
N TYR A 19 -3.20 -7.49 15.58
CA TYR A 19 -2.52 -7.88 14.35
C TYR A 19 -1.53 -6.80 13.91
N ILE A 20 -0.49 -7.21 13.21
CA ILE A 20 0.49 -6.28 12.64
C ILE A 20 -0.04 -5.77 11.31
N TYR A 21 -0.15 -4.46 11.17
CA TYR A 21 -0.51 -3.82 9.91
C TYR A 21 0.72 -3.67 9.00
N VAL A 22 0.58 -4.01 7.72
CA VAL A 22 1.64 -3.91 6.71
C VAL A 22 1.14 -3.11 5.52
N ASP A 23 1.67 -1.88 5.37
CA ASP A 23 1.50 -1.04 4.17
C ASP A 23 2.46 -1.52 3.07
N THR A 24 1.97 -2.28 2.10
CA THR A 24 2.84 -2.72 0.99
C THR A 24 3.29 -1.57 0.10
N GLY A 25 2.54 -0.47 0.06
CA GLY A 25 2.97 0.75 -0.61
C GLY A 25 4.25 1.34 -0.02
N ALA A 26 4.45 1.20 1.30
CA ALA A 26 5.71 1.59 1.94
C ALA A 26 6.88 0.75 1.42
N MET A 27 6.67 -0.55 1.13
CA MET A 27 7.73 -1.41 0.58
C MET A 27 8.19 -0.93 -0.81
N TYR A 28 7.26 -0.62 -1.71
CA TYR A 28 7.61 -0.07 -3.03
C TYR A 28 8.28 1.30 -2.93
N ARG A 29 7.84 2.14 -2.00
CA ARG A 29 8.49 3.43 -1.72
C ARG A 29 9.89 3.27 -1.15
N SER A 30 10.14 2.24 -0.36
CA SER A 30 11.49 1.94 0.14
C SER A 30 12.43 1.52 -0.98
N VAL A 31 11.96 0.72 -1.95
CA VAL A 31 12.76 0.40 -3.14
C VAL A 31 13.03 1.66 -3.98
N ALA A 32 12.03 2.53 -4.15
CA ALA A 32 12.22 3.81 -4.85
C ALA A 32 13.26 4.69 -4.14
N LEU A 33 13.17 4.81 -2.81
CA LEU A 33 14.16 5.55 -2.01
C LEU A 33 15.56 4.96 -2.15
N TYR A 34 15.69 3.63 -2.11
CA TYR A 34 16.97 2.96 -2.35
C TYR A 34 17.53 3.32 -3.74
N ALA A 35 16.71 3.21 -4.78
CA ALA A 35 17.11 3.52 -6.14
C ALA A 35 17.52 5.00 -6.29
N MET A 36 16.84 5.93 -5.63
CA MET A 36 17.23 7.35 -5.61
C MET A 36 18.57 7.55 -4.92
N ARG A 37 18.77 6.99 -3.73
CA ARG A 37 20.02 7.09 -2.95
C ARG A 37 21.24 6.49 -3.67
N HIS A 38 21.01 5.49 -4.53
CA HIS A 38 22.04 4.79 -5.30
C HIS A 38 22.14 5.24 -6.76
N HIS A 39 21.49 6.38 -7.10
CA HIS A 39 21.50 6.95 -8.46
C HIS A 39 21.08 5.97 -9.57
N LEU A 40 20.07 5.15 -9.28
CA LEU A 40 19.52 4.16 -10.23
C LEU A 40 18.36 4.70 -11.07
N PHE A 41 18.15 6.01 -11.07
CA PHE A 41 17.29 6.70 -12.05
C PHE A 41 18.18 7.38 -13.08
N LEU A 42 17.88 7.16 -14.36
CA LEU A 42 18.59 7.75 -15.50
C LEU A 42 18.14 9.21 -15.71
N GLU A 43 18.86 9.95 -16.53
CA GLU A 43 18.57 11.36 -16.82
C GLU A 43 17.16 11.60 -17.40
N ASP A 44 16.61 10.63 -18.12
CA ASP A 44 15.25 10.66 -18.67
C ASP A 44 14.16 10.27 -17.67
N GLY A 45 14.54 9.98 -16.41
CA GLY A 45 13.65 9.55 -15.34
C GLY A 45 13.29 8.07 -15.35
N SER A 46 13.79 7.29 -16.29
CA SER A 46 13.64 5.84 -16.30
C SER A 46 14.53 5.17 -15.25
N VAL A 47 14.23 3.92 -14.92
CA VAL A 47 14.99 3.13 -13.94
C VAL A 47 16.09 2.34 -14.64
N ASP A 48 17.30 2.39 -14.09
CA ASP A 48 18.38 1.47 -14.45
C ASP A 48 18.06 0.07 -13.92
N THR A 49 17.27 -0.67 -14.69
CA THR A 49 16.74 -1.97 -14.29
C THR A 49 17.83 -3.01 -14.09
N ASP A 50 18.89 -2.99 -14.89
CA ASP A 50 19.98 -3.97 -14.82
C ASP A 50 20.77 -3.84 -13.51
N ASN A 51 21.03 -2.64 -13.07
CA ASN A 51 21.71 -2.39 -11.80
C ASN A 51 20.76 -2.55 -10.61
N LEU A 52 19.51 -2.11 -10.71
CA LEU A 52 18.53 -2.35 -9.67
C LEU A 52 18.31 -3.86 -9.42
N GLU A 53 18.27 -4.69 -10.47
CA GLU A 53 18.11 -6.13 -10.31
C GLU A 53 19.26 -6.77 -9.53
N LYS A 54 20.50 -6.33 -9.76
CA LYS A 54 21.68 -6.77 -8.99
C LYS A 54 21.62 -6.34 -7.52
N GLU A 55 21.02 -5.17 -7.27
CA GLU A 55 20.89 -4.62 -5.91
C GLU A 55 19.71 -5.18 -5.12
N MET A 56 18.71 -5.77 -5.77
CA MET A 56 17.51 -6.31 -5.06
C MET A 56 17.84 -7.24 -3.89
N PRO A 57 18.84 -8.13 -3.95
CA PRO A 57 19.22 -8.97 -2.79
C PRO A 57 19.70 -8.17 -1.58
N ASN A 58 20.16 -6.95 -1.77
CA ASN A 58 20.66 -6.05 -0.73
C ASN A 58 19.57 -5.15 -0.14
N ILE A 59 18.33 -5.24 -0.65
CA ILE A 59 17.20 -4.42 -0.20
C ILE A 59 16.35 -5.21 0.78
N HIS A 60 16.52 -4.94 2.06
CA HIS A 60 15.78 -5.57 3.15
C HIS A 60 14.82 -4.56 3.78
N ILE A 61 13.53 -4.86 3.72
CA ILE A 61 12.47 -4.01 4.25
C ILE A 61 11.84 -4.73 5.44
N SER A 62 11.69 -4.02 6.54
CA SER A 62 11.05 -4.54 7.75
C SER A 62 10.17 -3.47 8.39
N PHE A 63 9.22 -3.92 9.19
CA PHE A 63 8.32 -3.07 9.97
C PHE A 63 8.52 -3.37 11.45
N LYS A 64 8.52 -2.32 12.26
CA LYS A 64 8.58 -2.44 13.72
C LYS A 64 7.54 -1.51 14.33
N LEU A 65 6.77 -2.02 15.28
CA LEU A 65 5.81 -1.21 16.01
C LEU A 65 6.54 -0.07 16.74
N ASN A 66 6.09 1.15 16.48
CA ASN A 66 6.57 2.32 17.20
C ASN A 66 5.79 2.41 18.52
N PRO A 67 6.48 2.37 19.69
CA PRO A 67 5.79 2.36 20.97
C PRO A 67 5.07 3.67 21.28
N ASP A 68 5.47 4.79 20.68
CA ASP A 68 4.90 6.11 20.95
C ASP A 68 3.64 6.36 20.11
N THR A 69 3.65 5.92 18.84
CA THR A 69 2.55 6.13 17.89
C THR A 69 1.63 4.91 17.75
N GLN A 70 2.03 3.75 18.28
CA GLN A 70 1.36 2.46 18.14
C GLN A 70 1.17 2.04 16.67
N THR A 71 1.92 2.64 15.75
CA THR A 71 1.91 2.35 14.30
C THR A 71 3.21 1.72 13.87
N PRO A 72 3.23 0.85 12.84
CA PRO A 72 4.47 0.26 12.36
C PRO A 72 5.29 1.26 11.56
N ASP A 73 6.52 1.50 12.00
CA ASP A 73 7.53 2.23 11.25
C ASP A 73 8.22 1.34 10.22
N CYS A 74 8.45 1.88 9.03
CA CYS A 74 9.16 1.19 7.96
C CYS A 74 10.68 1.40 8.08
N TYR A 75 11.41 0.30 7.95
CA TYR A 75 12.88 0.26 7.97
C TYR A 75 13.43 -0.28 6.66
N LEU A 76 14.42 0.41 6.09
CA LEU A 76 15.18 -0.03 4.92
C LEU A 76 16.61 -0.35 5.38
N ASN A 77 17.02 -1.61 5.22
CA ASN A 77 18.35 -2.09 5.64
C ASN A 77 18.68 -1.75 7.12
N GLY A 78 17.65 -1.76 7.98
CA GLY A 78 17.78 -1.43 9.39
C GLY A 78 17.71 0.07 9.74
N GLU A 79 17.67 0.95 8.77
CA GLU A 79 17.48 2.40 8.94
C GLU A 79 15.99 2.74 8.95
N LEU A 80 15.57 3.59 9.89
CA LEU A 80 14.20 4.12 9.96
C LEU A 80 13.96 5.11 8.81
N VAL A 81 13.08 4.75 7.88
CA VAL A 81 12.78 5.56 6.68
C VAL A 81 11.32 6.01 6.58
N GLU A 82 10.50 5.77 7.60
CA GLU A 82 9.05 6.02 7.56
C GLU A 82 8.68 7.43 7.09
N LYS A 83 9.38 8.45 7.57
CA LYS A 83 9.12 9.84 7.16
C LYS A 83 9.59 10.11 5.74
N GLU A 84 10.77 9.63 5.38
CA GLU A 84 11.41 9.88 4.09
C GLU A 84 10.63 9.25 2.93
N ILE A 85 10.16 8.01 3.10
CA ILE A 85 9.35 7.33 2.09
C ILE A 85 7.97 7.99 1.86
N ARG A 86 7.53 8.89 2.75
CA ARG A 86 6.25 9.63 2.59
C ARG A 86 6.42 10.97 1.87
N THR A 87 7.63 11.37 1.53
CA THR A 87 7.87 12.61 0.80
C THR A 87 7.27 12.59 -0.61
N LEU A 88 7.01 13.78 -1.15
CA LEU A 88 6.51 13.91 -2.52
C LEU A 88 7.54 13.40 -3.54
N GLU A 89 8.80 13.65 -3.28
CA GLU A 89 9.92 13.23 -4.11
C GLU A 89 9.93 11.71 -4.29
N VAL A 90 9.93 10.94 -3.20
CA VAL A 90 9.83 9.47 -3.27
C VAL A 90 8.53 9.04 -3.93
N SER A 91 7.40 9.68 -3.61
CA SER A 91 6.09 9.34 -4.17
C SER A 91 6.03 9.47 -5.70
N ASN A 92 6.76 10.42 -6.27
CA ASN A 92 6.85 10.62 -7.72
C ASN A 92 7.67 9.51 -8.43
N HIS A 93 8.55 8.83 -7.70
CA HIS A 93 9.43 7.79 -8.22
C HIS A 93 8.90 6.35 -8.03
N VAL A 94 7.77 6.18 -7.32
CA VAL A 94 7.25 4.83 -6.99
C VAL A 94 6.67 4.11 -8.19
N SER A 95 5.94 4.81 -9.08
CA SER A 95 5.21 4.16 -10.17
C SER A 95 6.11 3.40 -11.15
N PRO A 96 7.25 3.96 -11.62
CA PRO A 96 8.20 3.21 -12.42
C PRO A 96 8.73 1.96 -11.71
N ILE A 97 9.10 2.05 -10.44
CA ILE A 97 9.58 0.93 -9.62
C ILE A 97 8.50 -0.16 -9.49
N ALA A 98 7.26 0.23 -9.19
CA ALA A 98 6.15 -0.69 -8.98
C ALA A 98 5.71 -1.43 -10.27
N ALA A 99 6.10 -0.96 -11.43
CA ALA A 99 5.85 -1.61 -12.71
C ALA A 99 6.85 -2.73 -13.03
N ILE A 100 8.03 -2.76 -12.38
CA ILE A 100 9.12 -3.68 -12.70
C ILE A 100 8.82 -5.10 -12.21
N PRO A 101 8.79 -6.12 -13.08
CA PRO A 101 8.40 -7.48 -12.70
C PRO A 101 9.27 -8.13 -11.62
N PHE A 102 10.60 -8.00 -11.69
CA PHE A 102 11.49 -8.60 -10.70
C PHE A 102 11.37 -7.93 -9.32
N VAL A 103 11.14 -6.60 -9.27
CA VAL A 103 10.86 -5.89 -8.00
C VAL A 103 9.59 -6.44 -7.38
N ARG A 104 8.52 -6.58 -8.15
CA ARG A 104 7.27 -7.18 -7.69
C ARG A 104 7.48 -8.57 -7.14
N LYS A 105 8.17 -9.44 -7.89
CA LYS A 105 8.47 -10.81 -7.48
C LYS A 105 9.21 -10.85 -6.14
N ALA A 106 10.23 -10.02 -5.97
CA ALA A 106 11.01 -9.94 -4.74
C ALA A 106 10.18 -9.44 -3.55
N LEU A 107 9.37 -8.39 -3.74
CA LEU A 107 8.52 -7.85 -2.68
C LEU A 107 7.38 -8.80 -2.31
N VAL A 108 6.75 -9.47 -3.28
CA VAL A 108 5.74 -10.51 -2.99
C VAL A 108 6.33 -11.62 -2.12
N ALA A 109 7.53 -12.08 -2.42
CA ALA A 109 8.20 -13.09 -1.59
C ALA A 109 8.44 -12.60 -0.14
N GLN A 110 8.86 -11.34 0.03
CA GLN A 110 9.01 -10.76 1.36
C GLN A 110 7.65 -10.63 2.09
N GLN A 111 6.60 -10.19 1.40
CA GLN A 111 5.25 -10.08 1.95
C GLN A 111 4.71 -11.45 2.39
N GLN A 112 4.88 -12.48 1.57
CA GLN A 112 4.46 -13.84 1.90
C GLN A 112 5.18 -14.36 3.15
N LYS A 113 6.48 -14.11 3.26
CA LYS A 113 7.26 -14.48 4.45
C LYS A 113 6.77 -13.76 5.71
N MET A 114 6.38 -12.48 5.61
CA MET A 114 5.81 -11.75 6.75
C MET A 114 4.50 -12.38 7.24
N GLY A 115 3.72 -13.00 6.34
CA GLY A 115 2.45 -13.63 6.67
C GLY A 115 2.54 -15.06 7.20
N GLU A 116 3.70 -15.70 7.19
CA GLU A 116 3.85 -17.10 7.66
C GLU A 116 3.44 -17.27 9.12
N ALA A 117 3.73 -16.29 9.97
CA ALA A 117 3.35 -16.32 11.38
C ALA A 117 1.86 -16.01 11.63
N LYS A 118 1.11 -15.62 10.59
CA LYS A 118 -0.27 -15.10 10.69
C LYS A 118 -0.37 -13.83 11.56
N GLY A 119 -1.59 -13.43 11.92
CA GLY A 119 -1.80 -12.24 12.75
C GLY A 119 -1.37 -10.95 12.06
N ILE A 120 -1.57 -10.85 10.74
CA ILE A 120 -1.27 -9.66 9.97
C ILE A 120 -2.51 -9.13 9.24
N VAL A 121 -2.54 -7.82 9.04
CA VAL A 121 -3.44 -7.14 8.10
C VAL A 121 -2.56 -6.47 7.06
N MET A 122 -2.84 -6.71 5.79
CA MET A 122 -2.02 -6.19 4.71
C MET A 122 -2.90 -5.48 3.68
N ASP A 123 -2.53 -4.27 3.30
CA ASP A 123 -3.17 -3.55 2.21
C ASP A 123 -2.26 -3.44 0.97
N GLY A 124 -2.88 -3.39 -0.19
CA GLY A 124 -2.18 -3.29 -1.46
C GLY A 124 -3.13 -3.47 -2.65
N ARG A 125 -2.56 -3.72 -3.83
CA ARG A 125 -3.30 -3.83 -5.08
C ARG A 125 -3.62 -5.26 -5.49
N ASP A 126 -2.80 -6.20 -5.07
CA ASP A 126 -2.82 -7.60 -5.49
C ASP A 126 -2.69 -8.58 -4.33
N ILE A 127 -3.00 -8.11 -3.10
CA ILE A 127 -2.82 -8.93 -1.89
C ILE A 127 -3.70 -10.19 -1.95
N GLY A 128 -5.00 -10.03 -2.20
CA GLY A 128 -5.95 -11.15 -2.21
C GLY A 128 -5.88 -12.04 -3.46
N THR A 129 -5.14 -11.66 -4.50
CA THR A 129 -5.02 -12.41 -5.76
C THR A 129 -3.66 -13.04 -5.94
N THR A 130 -2.59 -12.38 -5.48
CA THR A 130 -1.20 -12.78 -5.74
C THR A 130 -0.44 -13.11 -4.45
N VAL A 131 -0.51 -12.24 -3.45
CA VAL A 131 0.28 -12.41 -2.22
C VAL A 131 -0.33 -13.48 -1.31
N PHE A 132 -1.61 -13.32 -0.96
CA PHE A 132 -2.36 -14.24 -0.10
C PHE A 132 -3.69 -14.68 -0.75
N PRO A 133 -3.61 -15.52 -1.80
CA PRO A 133 -4.82 -16.02 -2.47
C PRO A 133 -5.70 -16.90 -1.57
N HIS A 134 -5.19 -17.34 -0.44
CA HIS A 134 -5.88 -18.14 0.57
C HIS A 134 -6.05 -17.41 1.91
N ALA A 135 -6.02 -16.06 1.91
CA ALA A 135 -6.31 -15.29 3.12
C ALA A 135 -7.72 -15.60 3.65
N GLU A 136 -7.85 -15.65 4.97
CA GLU A 136 -9.11 -15.98 5.65
C GLU A 136 -10.19 -14.92 5.44
N LEU A 137 -9.80 -13.66 5.29
CA LEU A 137 -10.69 -12.56 4.96
C LEU A 137 -10.05 -11.71 3.87
N LYS A 138 -10.78 -11.51 2.77
CA LYS A 138 -10.39 -10.62 1.67
C LYS A 138 -11.45 -9.55 1.50
N VAL A 139 -11.02 -8.30 1.48
CA VAL A 139 -11.89 -7.16 1.26
C VAL A 139 -11.37 -6.36 0.07
N PHE A 140 -12.18 -6.24 -0.96
CA PHE A 140 -11.93 -5.36 -2.09
C PHE A 140 -12.61 -4.02 -1.84
N VAL A 141 -11.78 -3.02 -1.57
CA VAL A 141 -12.26 -1.68 -1.26
C VAL A 141 -12.37 -0.86 -2.52
N THR A 142 -13.49 -0.21 -2.69
CA THR A 142 -13.75 0.70 -3.79
C THR A 142 -14.34 2.02 -3.32
N ALA A 143 -14.08 3.08 -4.08
CA ALA A 143 -14.74 4.37 -4.01
C ALA A 143 -14.63 5.03 -5.37
N SER A 144 -15.56 5.92 -5.72
CA SER A 144 -15.49 6.66 -6.98
C SER A 144 -14.21 7.49 -7.06
N SER A 145 -13.70 7.72 -8.28
CA SER A 145 -12.48 8.54 -8.48
C SER A 145 -12.66 9.95 -7.92
N GLN A 146 -13.87 10.51 -8.05
CA GLN A 146 -14.22 11.83 -7.51
C GLN A 146 -14.10 11.86 -5.98
N VAL A 147 -14.67 10.87 -5.29
CA VAL A 147 -14.59 10.81 -3.81
C VAL A 147 -13.14 10.66 -3.35
N ARG A 148 -12.34 9.84 -4.02
CA ARG A 148 -10.92 9.68 -3.69
C ARG A 148 -10.11 10.95 -3.96
N ALA A 149 -10.39 11.63 -5.08
CA ALA A 149 -9.77 12.91 -5.41
C ALA A 149 -10.15 13.98 -4.37
N GLN A 150 -11.42 14.05 -3.96
CA GLN A 150 -11.87 14.99 -2.93
C GLN A 150 -11.16 14.75 -1.59
N ARG A 151 -11.09 13.49 -1.12
CA ARG A 151 -10.37 13.15 0.11
C ARG A 151 -8.90 13.57 0.05
N ARG A 152 -8.25 13.38 -1.10
CA ARG A 152 -6.85 13.80 -1.29
C ARG A 152 -6.70 15.30 -1.34
N TYR A 153 -7.62 15.99 -1.98
CA TYR A 153 -7.66 17.46 -2.00
C TYR A 153 -7.78 18.03 -0.59
N ASP A 154 -8.73 17.50 0.19
CA ASP A 154 -8.97 17.95 1.57
C ASP A 154 -7.76 17.67 2.47
N GLU A 155 -7.11 16.52 2.32
CA GLU A 155 -5.87 16.18 3.04
C GLU A 155 -4.74 17.16 2.75
N LEU A 156 -4.51 17.50 1.47
CA LEU A 156 -3.48 18.46 1.08
C LEU A 156 -3.77 19.86 1.62
N LYS A 157 -5.02 20.28 1.55
CA LYS A 157 -5.48 21.56 2.12
C LYS A 157 -5.30 21.62 3.63
N ALA A 158 -5.64 20.56 4.34
CA ALA A 158 -5.45 20.48 5.80
C ALA A 158 -3.97 20.57 6.21
N LYS A 159 -3.06 20.13 5.32
CA LYS A 159 -1.61 20.25 5.51
C LYS A 159 -1.03 21.60 5.05
N GLY A 160 -1.88 22.54 4.61
CA GLY A 160 -1.44 23.85 4.09
C GLY A 160 -0.73 23.78 2.74
N MET A 161 -0.87 22.66 2.00
CA MET A 161 -0.26 22.48 0.70
C MET A 161 -1.16 22.99 -0.42
N ALA A 162 -0.55 23.45 -1.52
CA ALA A 162 -1.30 23.76 -2.74
C ALA A 162 -1.98 22.50 -3.27
N ALA A 163 -3.25 22.60 -3.65
CA ALA A 163 -4.03 21.50 -4.20
C ALA A 163 -4.88 21.97 -5.36
N ASP A 164 -4.87 21.22 -6.44
CA ASP A 164 -5.71 21.37 -7.62
C ASP A 164 -6.54 20.10 -7.77
N PHE A 165 -7.87 20.24 -7.70
CA PHE A 165 -8.78 19.10 -7.72
C PHE A 165 -8.72 18.35 -9.05
N ASP A 166 -8.71 19.06 -10.18
CA ASP A 166 -8.73 18.44 -11.50
C ASP A 166 -7.42 17.69 -11.79
N ALA A 167 -6.28 18.26 -11.39
CA ALA A 167 -5.00 17.59 -11.46
C ALA A 167 -4.95 16.34 -10.59
N ILE A 168 -5.51 16.39 -9.39
CA ILE A 168 -5.60 15.25 -8.48
C ILE A 168 -6.52 14.18 -9.06
N LEU A 169 -7.70 14.54 -9.58
CA LEU A 169 -8.65 13.60 -10.17
C LEU A 169 -8.01 12.88 -11.36
N LYS A 170 -7.40 13.63 -12.27
CA LYS A 170 -6.67 13.06 -13.40
C LYS A 170 -5.59 12.06 -12.96
N ASN A 171 -4.78 12.42 -11.96
CA ASN A 171 -3.76 11.53 -11.41
C ASN A 171 -4.37 10.25 -10.79
N VAL A 172 -5.50 10.36 -10.10
CA VAL A 172 -6.22 9.20 -9.55
C VAL A 172 -6.65 8.25 -10.67
N GLU A 173 -7.24 8.78 -11.75
CA GLU A 173 -7.74 7.99 -12.88
C GLU A 173 -6.60 7.35 -13.68
N GLU A 174 -5.52 8.08 -13.94
CA GLU A 174 -4.32 7.54 -14.60
C GLU A 174 -3.70 6.38 -13.80
N ARG A 175 -3.61 6.50 -12.48
CA ARG A 175 -3.09 5.44 -11.63
C ARG A 175 -4.02 4.22 -11.59
N ASP A 176 -5.33 4.42 -11.54
CA ASP A 176 -6.29 3.32 -11.61
C ASP A 176 -6.17 2.57 -12.93
N TYR A 177 -5.99 3.31 -14.03
CA TYR A 177 -5.75 2.70 -15.33
C TYR A 177 -4.47 1.85 -15.34
N ILE A 178 -3.35 2.39 -14.86
CA ILE A 178 -2.07 1.67 -14.78
C ILE A 178 -2.22 0.43 -13.89
N ASP A 179 -2.80 0.58 -12.69
CA ASP A 179 -2.94 -0.50 -11.73
C ASP A 179 -3.81 -1.65 -12.27
N THR A 180 -4.85 -1.35 -13.06
CA THR A 180 -5.77 -2.35 -13.60
C THR A 180 -5.29 -2.98 -14.91
N HIS A 181 -4.42 -2.29 -15.69
CA HIS A 181 -3.98 -2.74 -17.01
C HIS A 181 -2.52 -3.19 -17.07
N ARG A 182 -1.79 -3.11 -15.94
CA ARG A 182 -0.41 -3.61 -15.92
C ARG A 182 -0.37 -5.13 -16.17
N GLU A 183 0.68 -5.58 -16.86
CA GLU A 183 0.85 -6.97 -17.27
C GLU A 183 1.00 -7.92 -16.07
N VAL A 184 1.77 -7.51 -15.06
CA VAL A 184 2.07 -8.36 -13.89
C VAL A 184 1.21 -7.95 -12.70
N SER A 185 0.44 -8.89 -12.17
CA SER A 185 -0.41 -8.73 -10.98
C SER A 185 -1.30 -7.47 -11.03
N PRO A 186 -2.19 -7.33 -12.03
CA PRO A 186 -3.09 -6.19 -12.11
C PRO A 186 -4.00 -6.11 -10.88
N LEU A 187 -4.46 -4.90 -10.58
CA LEU A 187 -5.49 -4.69 -9.57
C LEU A 187 -6.77 -5.39 -10.02
N LYS A 188 -7.10 -6.49 -9.37
CA LYS A 188 -8.28 -7.29 -9.64
C LYS A 188 -8.91 -7.77 -8.34
N LYS A 189 -10.23 -7.75 -8.28
CA LYS A 189 -10.97 -8.34 -7.16
C LYS A 189 -10.80 -9.87 -7.18
N ALA A 190 -10.39 -10.46 -6.06
CA ALA A 190 -10.44 -11.91 -5.90
C ALA A 190 -11.89 -12.39 -5.88
N ASP A 191 -12.16 -13.60 -6.40
CA ASP A 191 -13.53 -14.08 -6.55
C ASP A 191 -14.27 -14.22 -5.21
N ASP A 192 -13.54 -14.56 -4.15
CA ASP A 192 -14.02 -14.69 -2.77
C ASP A 192 -13.89 -13.40 -1.93
N ALA A 193 -13.49 -12.28 -2.55
CA ALA A 193 -13.37 -11.03 -1.82
C ALA A 193 -14.73 -10.34 -1.62
N LEU A 194 -14.99 -9.93 -0.40
CA LEU A 194 -16.10 -9.04 -0.07
C LEU A 194 -15.87 -7.67 -0.67
N ILE A 195 -16.90 -7.02 -1.16
CA ILE A 195 -16.80 -5.66 -1.70
C ILE A 195 -17.21 -4.66 -0.62
N LEU A 196 -16.35 -3.68 -0.38
CA LEU A 196 -16.68 -2.52 0.44
C LEU A 196 -16.59 -1.25 -0.41
N ASP A 197 -17.74 -0.76 -0.85
CA ASP A 197 -17.83 0.58 -1.44
C ASP A 197 -17.95 1.61 -0.31
N ASN A 198 -16.86 2.33 -0.08
CA ASN A 198 -16.81 3.34 0.97
C ASN A 198 -17.07 4.77 0.47
N SER A 199 -17.61 4.93 -0.76
CA SER A 199 -17.87 6.25 -1.34
C SER A 199 -18.68 7.16 -0.41
N ASN A 200 -19.69 6.59 0.26
CA ASN A 200 -20.64 7.32 1.11
C ASN A 200 -20.56 6.90 2.59
N MET A 201 -19.48 6.20 2.99
CA MET A 201 -19.33 5.74 4.37
C MET A 201 -18.41 6.65 5.18
N THR A 202 -18.78 6.88 6.42
CA THR A 202 -17.90 7.48 7.42
C THR A 202 -16.85 6.47 7.89
N ILE A 203 -15.74 6.93 8.49
CA ILE A 203 -14.70 6.05 9.05
C ILE A 203 -15.31 5.09 10.10
N PRO A 204 -16.14 5.51 11.07
CA PRO A 204 -16.77 4.60 12.02
C PRO A 204 -17.63 3.51 11.35
N GLN A 205 -18.40 3.85 10.30
CA GLN A 205 -19.21 2.87 9.56
C GLN A 205 -18.33 1.84 8.85
N GLN A 206 -17.21 2.25 8.26
CA GLN A 206 -16.26 1.34 7.65
C GLN A 206 -15.65 0.39 8.68
N LYS A 207 -15.25 0.92 9.84
CA LYS A 207 -14.69 0.14 10.94
C LYS A 207 -15.69 -0.90 11.44
N GLU A 208 -16.93 -0.49 11.71
CA GLU A 208 -18.00 -1.40 12.15
C GLU A 208 -18.22 -2.54 11.13
N TRP A 209 -18.33 -2.21 9.85
CA TRP A 209 -18.51 -3.18 8.77
C TRP A 209 -17.36 -4.21 8.74
N LEU A 210 -16.11 -3.74 8.86
CA LEU A 210 -14.95 -4.61 8.86
C LEU A 210 -14.88 -5.50 10.08
N MET A 211 -15.12 -4.94 11.27
CA MET A 211 -15.10 -5.70 12.51
C MET A 211 -16.15 -6.80 12.51
N GLN A 212 -17.35 -6.54 11.97
CA GLN A 212 -18.39 -7.56 11.81
C GLN A 212 -17.94 -8.72 10.94
N HIS A 213 -17.30 -8.44 9.78
CA HIS A 213 -16.82 -9.48 8.88
C HIS A 213 -15.60 -10.21 9.44
N TYR A 214 -14.71 -9.49 10.14
CA TYR A 214 -13.61 -10.13 10.85
C TYR A 214 -14.10 -11.10 11.91
N GLN A 215 -15.06 -10.70 12.77
CA GLN A 215 -15.64 -11.58 13.77
C GLN A 215 -16.29 -12.82 13.15
N THR A 216 -16.97 -12.66 12.02
CA THR A 216 -17.53 -13.78 11.28
C THR A 216 -16.45 -14.74 10.77
N ALA A 217 -15.36 -14.20 10.22
CA ALA A 217 -14.27 -15.00 9.67
C ALA A 217 -13.52 -15.82 10.74
N ILE A 218 -13.34 -15.28 11.96
CA ILE A 218 -12.65 -15.98 13.05
C ILE A 218 -13.54 -17.00 13.76
N THR A 219 -14.88 -16.84 13.71
CA THR A 219 -15.83 -17.77 14.37
C THR A 219 -16.21 -18.95 13.48
N GLN A 220 -15.96 -18.90 12.19
CA GLN A 220 -16.24 -20.00 11.25
C GLN A 220 -15.11 -21.04 11.15
N LYS A 221 -14.05 -20.91 11.97
CA LYS A 221 -12.99 -21.89 12.13
C LYS A 221 -13.28 -22.80 13.30
#